data_efefc90b7eebdd85654645722ed41106
#
_entry.id   efefc90b7eebdd85654645722ed41106
#
_cell.length_a   1.000
_cell.length_b   1.000
_cell.length_c   1.000
_cell.angle_alpha   90.00
_cell.angle_beta   90.00
_cell.angle_gamma   90.00
#
_symmetry.space_group_name_H-M   'P 1'
#
loop_
_entity.id
_entity.type
_entity.pdbx_description
1 polymer ?
#
loop_
_entity_poly.entity_id
_entity_poly.type
_entity_poly.pdbx_seq_one_letter_code
_entity_poly.pdbx_strand_id
1 'polypeptide(L)'
;EIKKSNLRGVDSCGMICSSTEIGFPKVNDGILVLDSSIGELELGKELCSYPLFNDVLFEVGVIPNRGDWFSLIGIARDLAVALNLKFNTHKEKEIKNEITPGIGRILNVSFDKSIQSSLCYKVAELDKINIDVSTQISLALCDNLKEDALQNLLAFTTYATGVIINAYKFDSYDSKISNDNKKIHINIKKDSSGIESVYCYEDKLYDIGIDGNDKSYANQDSRIAVFEASFIPANYISEVAFNNKIESDSKILYLSKRGSSPLIKDGMEFLCNLLSDMSLSVIYSSSQDIIQDYPAIRIDCSFEDISKIIGNEIKHEEITNLLKKMGFVINSAADDSFIAINPPLYRQDIHSLQDVAEEILRLIGIDKIKSMPQKFIQCKSVDNNYHLYKSKRFIANKAIANRFFECLHYVFYKKGKPFFCCGQNS
;
A
#
# COMPACT_ATOMS: atom_id res chain seq x y z
N GLU A 1 17.84 -36.16 8.64
CA GLU A 1 19.10 -36.10 9.44
C GLU A 1 20.30 -36.38 8.53
N ILE A 2 21.23 -35.43 8.40
CA ILE A 2 22.43 -35.57 7.56
C ILE A 2 23.41 -36.48 8.30
N LYS A 3 23.82 -37.58 7.66
CA LYS A 3 24.77 -38.56 8.24
C LYS A 3 26.11 -38.47 7.52
N LYS A 4 27.18 -38.71 8.25
CA LYS A 4 28.54 -38.85 7.67
C LYS A 4 28.48 -39.89 6.56
N SER A 5 28.92 -39.52 5.35
CA SER A 5 28.96 -40.40 4.18
C SER A 5 30.24 -40.18 3.39
N ASN A 6 30.69 -41.21 2.67
CA ASN A 6 31.84 -41.11 1.77
C ASN A 6 31.31 -40.85 0.35
N LEU A 7 31.62 -39.68 -0.19
CA LEU A 7 31.25 -39.27 -1.54
C LEU A 7 32.50 -39.18 -2.41
N ARG A 8 32.59 -40.08 -3.41
CA ARG A 8 33.73 -40.12 -4.35
C ARG A 8 35.10 -40.16 -3.69
N GLY A 9 35.24 -40.91 -2.58
CA GLY A 9 36.48 -41.08 -1.84
C GLY A 9 36.79 -39.99 -0.80
N VAL A 10 35.87 -39.01 -0.63
CA VAL A 10 36.03 -37.94 0.39
C VAL A 10 34.91 -38.10 1.42
N ASP A 11 35.28 -38.06 2.69
CA ASP A 11 34.32 -38.07 3.79
C ASP A 11 33.57 -36.73 3.86
N SER A 12 32.26 -36.77 3.75
CA SER A 12 31.36 -35.64 3.90
C SER A 12 30.65 -35.75 5.24
N CYS A 13 30.73 -34.70 6.06
CA CYS A 13 30.05 -34.61 7.34
C CYS A 13 28.84 -33.68 7.29
N GLY A 14 28.53 -33.05 6.14
CA GLY A 14 27.44 -32.10 5.99
C GLY A 14 27.16 -31.79 4.52
N MET A 15 26.15 -30.95 4.31
CA MET A 15 25.78 -30.43 3.02
C MET A 15 25.51 -28.92 3.14
N ILE A 16 26.04 -28.15 2.21
CA ILE A 16 25.72 -26.73 2.10
C ILE A 16 24.33 -26.64 1.44
N CYS A 17 23.39 -25.92 2.06
CA CYS A 17 22.00 -25.92 1.67
C CYS A 17 21.61 -24.67 0.87
N SER A 18 20.65 -24.82 -0.02
CA SER A 18 19.87 -23.73 -0.63
C SER A 18 18.79 -23.26 0.34
N SER A 19 18.13 -22.13 0.03
CA SER A 19 17.00 -21.63 0.83
C SER A 19 15.86 -22.62 0.90
N THR A 20 15.57 -23.33 -0.20
CA THR A 20 14.46 -24.31 -0.29
C THR A 20 14.70 -25.55 0.56
N GLU A 21 15.96 -25.99 0.69
CA GLU A 21 16.31 -27.16 1.52
C GLU A 21 16.15 -26.92 3.01
N ILE A 22 16.17 -25.66 3.44
CA ILE A 22 15.91 -25.27 4.84
C ILE A 22 14.46 -24.79 5.06
N GLY A 23 13.59 -24.95 4.07
CA GLY A 23 12.15 -24.67 4.18
C GLY A 23 11.72 -23.25 3.85
N PHE A 24 12.62 -22.44 3.26
CA PHE A 24 12.30 -21.09 2.79
C PHE A 24 11.99 -21.06 1.29
N PRO A 25 11.32 -20.02 0.78
CA PRO A 25 11.15 -19.84 -0.65
C PRO A 25 12.50 -19.76 -1.37
N LYS A 26 12.48 -19.99 -2.67
CA LYS A 26 13.67 -19.91 -3.51
C LYS A 26 14.17 -18.45 -3.57
N VAL A 27 15.39 -18.23 -3.12
CA VAL A 27 16.08 -16.93 -3.18
C VAL A 27 16.99 -16.84 -4.41
N ASN A 28 17.69 -17.92 -4.72
CA ASN A 28 18.57 -18.03 -5.89
C ASN A 28 18.64 -19.48 -6.40
N ASP A 29 19.39 -19.73 -7.47
CA ASP A 29 19.60 -21.08 -8.04
C ASP A 29 20.71 -21.88 -7.35
N GLY A 30 21.33 -21.34 -6.30
CA GLY A 30 22.46 -21.95 -5.62
C GLY A 30 22.25 -22.10 -4.12
N ILE A 31 23.38 -22.14 -3.43
CA ILE A 31 23.43 -22.17 -1.99
C ILE A 31 23.00 -20.83 -1.39
N LEU A 32 22.42 -20.87 -0.20
CA LEU A 32 22.11 -19.64 0.55
C LEU A 32 23.39 -19.10 1.20
N VAL A 33 23.87 -17.96 0.74
CA VAL A 33 25.02 -17.25 1.32
C VAL A 33 24.51 -16.22 2.31
N LEU A 34 24.90 -16.35 3.56
CA LEU A 34 24.48 -15.44 4.63
C LEU A 34 25.40 -14.21 4.68
N ASP A 35 24.85 -13.08 5.04
CA ASP A 35 25.58 -11.83 5.30
C ASP A 35 25.22 -11.25 6.68
N SER A 36 25.83 -10.12 7.03
CA SER A 36 25.64 -9.48 8.34
C SER A 36 24.23 -8.89 8.55
N SER A 37 23.37 -8.87 7.56
CA SER A 37 21.99 -8.36 7.69
C SER A 37 21.14 -9.20 8.63
N ILE A 38 21.48 -10.48 8.81
CA ILE A 38 20.79 -11.39 9.75
C ILE A 38 21.32 -11.32 11.19
N GLY A 39 22.38 -10.56 11.42
CA GLY A 39 23.09 -10.42 12.69
C GLY A 39 24.55 -10.83 12.60
N GLU A 40 25.24 -10.88 13.76
CA GLU A 40 26.63 -11.31 13.83
C GLU A 40 26.78 -12.79 13.48
N LEU A 41 27.57 -13.07 12.44
CA LEU A 41 27.76 -14.42 11.92
C LEU A 41 28.82 -15.16 12.73
N GLU A 42 28.46 -16.26 13.36
CA GLU A 42 29.32 -17.12 14.13
C GLU A 42 29.38 -18.52 13.53
N LEU A 43 30.57 -19.06 13.29
CA LEU A 43 30.74 -20.43 12.78
C LEU A 43 30.22 -21.46 13.82
N GLY A 44 29.35 -22.35 13.38
CA GLY A 44 28.77 -23.39 14.23
C GLY A 44 27.53 -22.97 14.99
N LYS A 45 27.09 -21.72 14.87
CA LYS A 45 25.81 -21.24 15.43
C LYS A 45 24.65 -21.81 14.66
N GLU A 46 23.63 -22.29 15.37
CA GLU A 46 22.42 -22.81 14.76
C GLU A 46 21.66 -21.72 14.01
N LEU A 47 21.20 -22.02 12.78
CA LEU A 47 20.50 -21.07 11.93
C LEU A 47 19.22 -20.51 12.60
N CYS A 48 18.48 -21.38 13.30
CA CYS A 48 17.26 -20.99 14.04
C CYS A 48 17.51 -20.04 15.23
N SER A 49 18.77 -19.80 15.61
CA SER A 49 19.08 -18.80 16.62
C SER A 49 19.11 -17.35 16.09
N TYR A 50 19.10 -17.18 14.76
CA TYR A 50 18.95 -15.88 14.14
C TYR A 50 17.46 -15.53 13.98
N PRO A 51 17.02 -14.33 14.39
CA PRO A 51 15.60 -13.95 14.38
C PRO A 51 14.91 -14.15 13.02
N LEU A 52 15.59 -13.84 11.93
CA LEU A 52 15.04 -14.00 10.57
C LEU A 52 14.61 -15.44 10.24
N PHE A 53 15.27 -16.45 10.82
CA PHE A 53 15.01 -17.87 10.58
C PHE A 53 14.14 -18.52 11.67
N ASN A 54 13.73 -17.75 12.68
CA ASN A 54 12.84 -18.20 13.76
C ASN A 54 11.80 -17.13 14.03
N ASP A 55 11.00 -16.83 13.02
CA ASP A 55 9.98 -15.81 13.06
C ASP A 55 8.62 -16.40 12.63
N VAL A 56 7.56 -15.62 12.74
CA VAL A 56 6.20 -16.02 12.40
C VAL A 56 5.73 -15.20 11.21
N LEU A 57 5.35 -15.89 10.14
CA LEU A 57 4.74 -15.27 8.96
C LEU A 57 3.22 -15.15 9.17
N PHE A 58 2.71 -13.93 9.07
CA PHE A 58 1.29 -13.65 9.10
C PHE A 58 0.78 -13.37 7.69
N GLU A 59 -0.27 -14.07 7.28
CA GLU A 59 -1.05 -13.72 6.11
C GLU A 59 -2.23 -12.82 6.56
N VAL A 60 -2.27 -11.59 6.08
CA VAL A 60 -3.26 -10.60 6.47
C VAL A 60 -4.23 -10.34 5.32
N GLY A 61 -5.51 -10.70 5.51
CA GLY A 61 -6.59 -10.35 4.59
C GLY A 61 -6.95 -8.87 4.70
N VAL A 62 -6.54 -8.06 3.72
CA VAL A 62 -6.81 -6.62 3.71
C VAL A 62 -8.20 -6.34 3.16
N ILE A 63 -9.06 -5.67 3.96
CA ILE A 63 -10.39 -5.24 3.54
C ILE A 63 -10.31 -4.08 2.53
N PRO A 64 -11.30 -3.93 1.63
CA PRO A 64 -11.22 -3.00 0.50
C PRO A 64 -10.97 -1.53 0.84
N ASN A 65 -11.39 -1.06 2.00
CA ASN A 65 -11.24 0.32 2.44
C ASN A 65 -9.87 0.64 3.06
N ARG A 66 -9.10 -0.38 3.49
CA ARG A 66 -7.82 -0.20 4.19
C ARG A 66 -6.62 -0.29 3.24
N GLY A 67 -6.55 0.64 2.27
CA GLY A 67 -5.41 0.73 1.35
C GLY A 67 -4.06 0.99 2.04
N ASP A 68 -4.06 1.66 3.17
CA ASP A 68 -2.88 1.90 4.00
C ASP A 68 -2.22 0.60 4.51
N TRP A 69 -2.98 -0.50 4.65
CA TRP A 69 -2.46 -1.80 5.10
C TRP A 69 -1.72 -2.59 4.02
N PHE A 70 -1.67 -2.12 2.78
CA PHE A 70 -0.80 -2.71 1.76
C PHE A 70 0.68 -2.36 1.97
N SER A 71 1.04 -1.83 3.15
CA SER A 71 2.42 -1.54 3.54
C SER A 71 2.73 -2.00 4.96
N LEU A 72 3.99 -2.36 5.19
CA LEU A 72 4.47 -2.70 6.54
C LEU A 72 4.29 -1.53 7.51
N ILE A 73 4.60 -0.31 7.07
CA ILE A 73 4.44 0.91 7.87
C ILE A 73 2.96 1.14 8.23
N GLY A 74 2.02 0.91 7.33
CA GLY A 74 0.59 1.06 7.60
C GLY A 74 0.10 0.07 8.66
N ILE A 75 0.45 -1.21 8.53
CA ILE A 75 0.13 -2.24 9.53
C ILE A 75 0.81 -1.94 10.86
N ALA A 76 2.08 -1.54 10.84
CA ALA A 76 2.84 -1.22 12.06
C ALA A 76 2.25 -0.04 12.84
N ARG A 77 1.76 1.01 12.15
CA ARG A 77 1.05 2.13 12.79
C ARG A 77 -0.18 1.64 13.53
N ASP A 78 -0.98 0.82 12.89
CA ASP A 78 -2.23 0.31 13.45
C ASP A 78 -2.00 -0.61 14.64
N LEU A 79 -1.05 -1.54 14.53
CA LEU A 79 -0.63 -2.41 15.62
C LEU A 79 -0.06 -1.63 16.81
N ALA A 80 0.72 -0.58 16.55
CA ALA A 80 1.26 0.27 17.60
C ALA A 80 0.15 0.93 18.44
N VAL A 81 -0.92 1.38 17.79
CA VAL A 81 -2.10 1.92 18.49
C VAL A 81 -2.83 0.83 19.26
N ALA A 82 -3.12 -0.30 18.63
CA ALA A 82 -3.87 -1.40 19.22
C ALA A 82 -3.16 -2.00 20.46
N LEU A 83 -1.84 -2.11 20.39
CA LEU A 83 -1.00 -2.65 21.46
C LEU A 83 -0.46 -1.58 22.42
N ASN A 84 -0.86 -0.32 22.23
CA ASN A 84 -0.39 0.83 23.03
C ASN A 84 1.14 0.97 23.03
N LEU A 85 1.78 0.72 21.88
CA LEU A 85 3.22 0.86 21.67
C LEU A 85 3.55 2.20 21.04
N LYS A 86 4.79 2.64 21.23
CA LYS A 86 5.31 3.81 20.51
C LYS A 86 5.64 3.42 19.08
N PHE A 87 5.04 4.08 18.11
CA PHE A 87 5.45 3.96 16.71
C PHE A 87 6.72 4.79 16.49
N ASN A 88 7.78 4.12 16.08
CA ASN A 88 9.03 4.80 15.71
C ASN A 88 9.00 5.04 14.20
N THR A 89 8.90 6.30 13.80
CA THR A 89 9.15 6.68 12.40
C THR A 89 10.62 6.44 12.05
N HIS A 90 10.86 6.06 10.80
CA HIS A 90 12.23 5.95 10.31
C HIS A 90 12.90 7.32 10.51
N LYS A 91 14.01 7.35 11.26
CA LYS A 91 14.76 8.59 11.42
C LYS A 91 15.45 8.86 10.10
N GLU A 92 15.32 10.10 9.63
CA GLU A 92 16.20 10.61 8.58
C GLU A 92 17.66 10.29 8.97
N LYS A 93 18.31 9.46 8.17
CA LYS A 93 19.77 9.36 8.27
C LYS A 93 20.31 10.69 7.78
N GLU A 94 21.10 11.37 8.59
CA GLU A 94 21.89 12.49 8.09
C GLU A 94 22.69 11.95 6.90
N ILE A 95 22.28 12.31 5.68
CA ILE A 95 23.02 12.02 4.46
C ILE A 95 24.39 12.65 4.69
N LYS A 96 25.44 11.84 4.73
CA LYS A 96 26.81 12.33 4.80
C LYS A 96 26.93 13.45 3.79
N ASN A 97 27.33 14.64 4.26
CA ASN A 97 27.46 15.87 3.48
C ASN A 97 28.51 15.74 2.35
N GLU A 98 28.32 14.81 1.44
CA GLU A 98 29.01 14.81 0.16
C GLU A 98 28.36 15.86 -0.71
N ILE A 99 29.16 16.77 -1.25
CA ILE A 99 28.70 17.81 -2.16
C ILE A 99 28.24 17.13 -3.45
N THR A 100 27.00 16.68 -3.48
CA THR A 100 26.41 16.09 -4.68
C THR A 100 25.80 17.17 -5.57
N PRO A 101 25.84 17.02 -6.89
CA PRO A 101 25.24 17.97 -7.82
C PRO A 101 23.74 18.08 -7.56
N GLY A 102 23.18 19.29 -7.72
CA GLY A 102 21.72 19.50 -7.62
C GLY A 102 20.97 18.87 -8.80
N ILE A 103 19.85 18.22 -8.53
CA ILE A 103 19.01 17.54 -9.54
C ILE A 103 18.64 18.43 -10.73
N GLY A 104 18.45 19.73 -10.55
CA GLY A 104 18.11 20.68 -11.60
C GLY A 104 19.19 20.87 -12.67
N ARG A 105 20.40 20.31 -12.47
CA ARG A 105 21.46 20.28 -13.50
C ARG A 105 21.21 19.22 -14.55
N ILE A 106 20.52 18.13 -14.20
CA ILE A 106 20.34 16.97 -15.06
C ILE A 106 18.86 16.71 -15.42
N LEU A 107 17.92 17.10 -14.57
CA LEU A 107 16.49 16.85 -14.77
C LEU A 107 15.71 18.17 -14.88
N ASN A 108 14.79 18.21 -15.84
CA ASN A 108 13.77 19.25 -15.98
C ASN A 108 12.40 18.58 -16.11
N VAL A 109 11.46 18.92 -15.23
CA VAL A 109 10.11 18.35 -15.21
C VAL A 109 9.11 19.43 -15.55
N SER A 110 8.23 19.15 -16.51
CA SER A 110 7.09 19.97 -16.88
C SER A 110 5.80 19.16 -16.77
N PHE A 111 4.68 19.79 -16.53
CA PHE A 111 3.41 19.10 -16.34
C PHE A 111 2.20 19.96 -16.71
N ASP A 112 1.12 19.29 -17.10
CA ASP A 112 -0.17 19.91 -17.32
C ASP A 112 -0.81 20.29 -15.97
N LYS A 113 -1.34 21.50 -15.86
CA LYS A 113 -1.97 21.98 -14.62
C LYS A 113 -3.21 21.19 -14.19
N SER A 114 -3.75 20.37 -15.06
CA SER A 114 -4.98 19.59 -14.83
C SER A 114 -4.75 18.21 -14.24
N ILE A 115 -3.49 17.80 -14.00
CA ILE A 115 -3.18 16.49 -13.40
C ILE A 115 -3.68 16.41 -11.97
N GLN A 116 -4.04 15.22 -11.55
CA GLN A 116 -4.48 14.90 -10.18
C GLN A 116 -3.41 14.18 -9.38
N SER A 117 -2.37 13.68 -10.05
CA SER A 117 -1.27 12.96 -9.41
C SER A 117 -0.28 13.88 -8.73
N SER A 118 0.26 13.45 -7.59
CA SER A 118 1.46 14.01 -6.97
C SER A 118 2.67 13.14 -7.30
N LEU A 119 3.80 13.78 -7.60
CA LEU A 119 5.01 13.13 -8.07
C LEU A 119 6.24 13.71 -7.36
N CYS A 120 7.21 12.85 -7.07
CA CYS A 120 8.50 13.25 -6.53
C CYS A 120 9.60 12.54 -7.32
N TYR A 121 10.53 13.30 -7.88
CA TYR A 121 11.63 12.79 -8.69
C TYR A 121 12.97 12.94 -8.00
N LYS A 122 13.78 11.89 -8.10
CA LYS A 122 15.20 11.83 -7.72
C LYS A 122 16.01 11.24 -8.86
N VAL A 123 17.28 11.58 -8.91
CA VAL A 123 18.23 11.01 -9.87
C VAL A 123 19.42 10.42 -9.14
N ALA A 124 19.89 9.26 -9.60
CA ALA A 124 21.14 8.70 -9.15
C ALA A 124 21.99 8.16 -10.31
N GLU A 125 23.28 8.30 -10.17
CA GLU A 125 24.26 7.52 -10.92
C GLU A 125 24.44 6.20 -10.20
N LEU A 126 24.02 5.10 -10.82
CA LEU A 126 23.99 3.80 -10.19
C LEU A 126 25.37 3.15 -10.21
N ASP A 127 25.72 2.53 -9.11
CA ASP A 127 26.80 1.57 -8.99
C ASP A 127 26.22 0.20 -8.63
N LYS A 128 27.06 -0.82 -8.53
CA LYS A 128 26.65 -2.19 -8.23
C LYS A 128 25.80 -2.25 -6.95
N ILE A 129 24.57 -2.70 -7.10
CA ILE A 129 23.63 -2.87 -6.01
C ILE A 129 23.77 -4.28 -5.43
N ASN A 130 24.02 -4.39 -4.12
CA ASN A 130 24.10 -5.64 -3.40
C ASN A 130 22.94 -5.73 -2.42
N ILE A 131 21.89 -6.47 -2.81
CA ILE A 131 20.74 -6.70 -1.92
C ILE A 131 21.14 -7.68 -0.83
N ASP A 132 20.95 -7.30 0.41
CA ASP A 132 21.23 -8.15 1.57
C ASP A 132 20.25 -9.35 1.65
N VAL A 133 20.69 -10.41 2.35
CA VAL A 133 19.93 -11.66 2.48
C VAL A 133 18.61 -11.46 3.21
N SER A 134 18.55 -10.57 4.19
CA SER A 134 17.32 -10.27 4.94
C SER A 134 16.25 -9.71 4.02
N THR A 135 16.61 -8.74 3.17
CA THR A 135 15.69 -8.17 2.17
C THR A 135 15.26 -9.19 1.13
N GLN A 136 16.21 -10.02 0.62
CA GLN A 136 15.88 -11.07 -0.36
C GLN A 136 14.89 -12.09 0.21
N ILE A 137 15.13 -12.59 1.42
CA ILE A 137 14.22 -13.55 2.08
C ILE A 137 12.86 -12.91 2.35
N SER A 138 12.82 -11.67 2.82
CA SER A 138 11.56 -10.94 3.06
C SER A 138 10.74 -10.79 1.80
N LEU A 139 11.36 -10.43 0.68
CA LEU A 139 10.70 -10.34 -0.61
C LEU A 139 10.22 -11.70 -1.13
N ALA A 140 11.02 -12.75 -0.95
CA ALA A 140 10.68 -14.10 -1.35
C ALA A 140 9.47 -14.65 -0.56
N LEU A 141 9.40 -14.38 0.74
CA LEU A 141 8.26 -14.75 1.60
C LEU A 141 6.95 -14.06 1.19
N CYS A 142 7.05 -12.89 0.54
CA CYS A 142 5.91 -12.13 0.05
C CYS A 142 5.62 -12.34 -1.45
N ASP A 143 6.21 -13.35 -2.10
CA ASP A 143 6.11 -13.63 -3.55
C ASP A 143 6.43 -12.39 -4.41
N ASN A 144 7.39 -11.59 -3.97
CA ASN A 144 7.74 -10.30 -4.60
C ASN A 144 9.22 -10.19 -5.00
N LEU A 145 10.01 -11.25 -4.83
CA LEU A 145 11.42 -11.28 -5.22
C LEU A 145 11.55 -11.27 -6.75
N LYS A 146 12.42 -10.39 -7.27
CA LYS A 146 12.74 -10.23 -8.69
C LYS A 146 14.17 -10.71 -8.94
N GLU A 147 14.51 -10.95 -10.23
CA GLU A 147 15.88 -11.27 -10.64
C GLU A 147 16.81 -10.05 -10.57
N ASP A 148 16.27 -8.87 -10.80
CA ASP A 148 17.01 -7.61 -10.86
C ASP A 148 17.12 -6.94 -9.48
N ALA A 149 18.33 -6.56 -9.09
CA ALA A 149 18.61 -5.97 -7.78
C ALA A 149 17.93 -4.60 -7.59
N LEU A 150 17.91 -3.74 -8.60
CA LEU A 150 17.22 -2.45 -8.52
C LEU A 150 15.71 -2.64 -8.37
N GLN A 151 15.12 -3.55 -9.16
CA GLN A 151 13.70 -3.86 -9.05
C GLN A 151 13.33 -4.43 -7.68
N ASN A 152 14.23 -5.16 -7.02
CA ASN A 152 14.03 -5.60 -5.63
C ASN A 152 14.00 -4.42 -4.65
N LEU A 153 14.87 -3.42 -4.80
CA LEU A 153 14.82 -2.21 -3.96
C LEU A 153 13.51 -1.45 -4.12
N LEU A 154 13.02 -1.29 -5.37
CA LEU A 154 11.75 -0.62 -5.65
C LEU A 154 10.57 -1.41 -5.04
N ALA A 155 10.57 -2.73 -5.24
CA ALA A 155 9.54 -3.61 -4.71
C ALA A 155 9.51 -3.59 -3.17
N PHE A 156 10.68 -3.64 -2.53
CA PHE A 156 10.80 -3.57 -1.07
C PHE A 156 10.35 -2.21 -0.53
N THR A 157 10.73 -1.12 -1.20
CA THR A 157 10.29 0.23 -0.82
C THR A 157 8.78 0.37 -0.89
N THR A 158 8.15 -0.07 -1.99
CA THR A 158 6.69 -0.05 -2.12
C THR A 158 6.02 -0.91 -1.06
N TYR A 159 6.54 -2.11 -0.79
CA TYR A 159 6.01 -3.00 0.25
C TYR A 159 6.16 -2.41 1.66
N ALA A 160 7.30 -1.80 1.95
CA ALA A 160 7.54 -1.18 3.25
C ALA A 160 6.68 0.07 3.49
N THR A 161 6.59 0.97 2.49
CA THR A 161 6.03 2.33 2.67
C THR A 161 4.62 2.51 2.11
N GLY A 162 4.19 1.65 1.18
CA GLY A 162 2.95 1.81 0.41
C GLY A 162 3.02 2.87 -0.69
N VAL A 163 4.18 3.49 -0.90
CA VAL A 163 4.42 4.44 -1.98
C VAL A 163 4.77 3.68 -3.25
N ILE A 164 4.09 4.00 -4.34
CA ILE A 164 4.43 3.44 -5.64
C ILE A 164 5.66 4.14 -6.18
N ILE A 165 6.73 3.37 -6.44
CA ILE A 165 7.99 3.88 -6.93
C ILE A 165 8.37 3.17 -8.23
N ASN A 166 8.74 3.97 -9.24
CA ASN A 166 9.29 3.53 -10.50
C ASN A 166 10.71 4.06 -10.69
N ALA A 167 11.48 3.42 -11.58
CA ALA A 167 12.78 3.89 -12.00
C ALA A 167 12.92 3.78 -13.52
N TYR A 168 13.34 4.87 -14.15
CA TYR A 168 13.52 4.94 -15.60
C TYR A 168 15.00 5.02 -15.94
N LYS A 169 15.42 4.28 -16.98
CA LYS A 169 16.80 4.34 -17.50
C LYS A 169 16.95 5.45 -18.52
N PHE A 170 18.08 6.15 -18.46
CA PHE A 170 18.36 7.25 -19.38
C PHE A 170 19.59 7.05 -20.27
N ASP A 171 20.25 5.91 -20.17
CA ASP A 171 21.43 5.58 -21.01
C ASP A 171 21.13 5.63 -22.52
N SER A 172 19.88 5.32 -22.91
CA SER A 172 19.43 5.39 -24.31
C SER A 172 19.18 6.80 -24.84
N TYR A 173 19.20 7.82 -23.98
CA TYR A 173 18.96 9.21 -24.34
C TYR A 173 20.24 10.07 -24.37
N ASP A 174 21.42 9.47 -24.19
CA ASP A 174 22.70 10.19 -24.15
C ASP A 174 22.94 11.12 -25.35
N SER A 175 22.54 10.71 -26.57
CA SER A 175 22.64 11.52 -27.77
C SER A 175 21.69 12.73 -27.78
N LYS A 176 20.46 12.56 -27.24
CA LYS A 176 19.46 13.64 -27.09
C LYS A 176 19.89 14.60 -25.98
N ILE A 177 20.38 14.06 -24.85
CA ILE A 177 20.92 14.84 -23.74
C ILE A 177 22.10 15.71 -24.16
N SER A 178 22.98 15.19 -25.03
CA SER A 178 24.15 15.93 -25.54
C SER A 178 23.76 17.14 -26.40
N ASN A 179 22.64 17.08 -27.10
CA ASN A 179 22.15 18.16 -27.97
C ASN A 179 21.36 19.24 -27.21
N ASP A 180 20.80 18.93 -26.04
CA ASP A 180 19.84 19.77 -25.30
C ASP A 180 20.39 20.20 -23.95
N ASN A 181 21.56 20.85 -23.89
CA ASN A 181 22.22 21.32 -22.66
C ASN A 181 22.41 20.23 -21.58
N LYS A 182 22.50 18.97 -21.97
CA LYS A 182 22.71 17.80 -21.06
C LYS A 182 21.61 17.61 -20.02
N LYS A 183 20.36 18.00 -20.29
CA LYS A 183 19.23 17.78 -19.38
C LYS A 183 18.27 16.72 -19.90
N ILE A 184 17.77 15.93 -18.99
CA ILE A 184 16.65 15.00 -19.19
C ILE A 184 15.36 15.81 -19.08
N HIS A 185 14.46 15.70 -20.06
CA HIS A 185 13.17 16.37 -20.04
C HIS A 185 12.06 15.37 -19.82
N ILE A 186 11.40 15.49 -18.69
CA ILE A 186 10.17 14.73 -18.37
C ILE A 186 8.98 15.67 -18.51
N ASN A 187 7.94 15.19 -19.17
CA ASN A 187 6.69 15.91 -19.32
C ASN A 187 5.52 15.03 -18.93
N ILE A 188 4.69 15.51 -18.02
CA ILE A 188 3.49 14.83 -17.56
C ILE A 188 2.28 15.45 -18.26
N LYS A 189 1.55 14.62 -19.02
CA LYS A 189 0.38 15.04 -19.79
C LYS A 189 -0.85 14.27 -19.34
N LYS A 190 -1.98 14.97 -19.36
CA LYS A 190 -3.30 14.38 -19.18
C LYS A 190 -4.03 14.36 -20.50
N ASP A 191 -4.51 13.20 -20.92
CA ASP A 191 -5.28 13.07 -22.15
C ASP A 191 -6.78 13.36 -21.93
N SER A 192 -7.56 13.35 -23.02
CA SER A 192 -9.01 13.59 -22.98
C SER A 192 -9.79 12.49 -22.25
N SER A 193 -9.21 11.33 -22.05
CA SER A 193 -9.81 10.20 -21.31
C SER A 193 -9.52 10.26 -19.82
N GLY A 194 -8.72 11.23 -19.37
CA GLY A 194 -8.30 11.40 -17.99
C GLY A 194 -7.07 10.62 -17.60
N ILE A 195 -6.45 9.88 -18.51
CA ILE A 195 -5.20 9.15 -18.25
C ILE A 195 -4.06 10.16 -18.14
N GLU A 196 -3.30 10.05 -17.06
CA GLU A 196 -2.11 10.87 -16.82
C GLU A 196 -0.86 10.04 -17.14
N SER A 197 -0.05 10.53 -18.06
CA SER A 197 1.09 9.79 -18.59
C SER A 197 2.38 10.59 -18.48
N VAL A 198 3.47 9.89 -18.19
CA VAL A 198 4.83 10.42 -18.12
C VAL A 198 5.53 10.17 -19.44
N TYR A 199 6.10 11.22 -20.01
CA TYR A 199 6.85 11.19 -21.24
C TYR A 199 8.29 11.66 -21.03
N CYS A 200 9.24 11.02 -21.72
CA CYS A 200 10.58 11.55 -21.91
C CYS A 200 10.73 11.97 -23.37
N TYR A 201 10.81 13.28 -23.61
CA TYR A 201 10.65 13.87 -24.95
C TYR A 201 9.30 13.45 -25.58
N GLU A 202 9.31 12.57 -26.58
CA GLU A 202 8.10 12.06 -27.25
C GLU A 202 7.76 10.62 -26.82
N ASP A 203 8.68 9.95 -26.11
CA ASP A 203 8.52 8.56 -25.72
C ASP A 203 7.69 8.45 -24.44
N LYS A 204 6.57 7.73 -24.51
CA LYS A 204 5.74 7.45 -23.34
C LYS A 204 6.43 6.41 -22.46
N LEU A 205 6.65 6.76 -21.19
CA LEU A 205 7.30 5.90 -20.20
C LEU A 205 6.29 5.11 -19.38
N TYR A 206 5.21 5.77 -18.94
CA TYR A 206 4.36 5.25 -17.89
C TYR A 206 2.99 5.92 -17.88
N ASP A 207 1.95 5.16 -17.54
CA ASP A 207 0.61 5.68 -17.22
C ASP A 207 0.45 5.67 -15.72
N ILE A 208 0.38 6.85 -15.09
CA ILE A 208 0.41 7.01 -13.64
C ILE A 208 -0.73 6.23 -12.99
N GLY A 209 -0.38 5.35 -12.07
CA GLY A 209 -1.32 4.49 -11.36
C GLY A 209 -1.91 3.33 -12.17
N ILE A 210 -1.48 3.10 -13.40
CA ILE A 210 -1.98 2.03 -14.27
C ILE A 210 -0.89 1.02 -14.57
N ASP A 211 0.05 1.37 -15.45
CA ASP A 211 1.13 0.49 -15.88
C ASP A 211 2.19 1.26 -16.67
N GLY A 212 3.33 0.63 -16.93
CA GLY A 212 4.45 1.23 -17.63
C GLY A 212 4.96 0.41 -18.81
N ASN A 213 5.90 1.00 -19.51
CA ASN A 213 6.59 0.35 -20.63
C ASN A 213 7.86 -0.35 -20.08
N ASP A 214 7.91 -1.68 -20.12
CA ASP A 214 9.03 -2.48 -19.62
C ASP A 214 10.39 -2.06 -20.20
N LYS A 215 10.41 -1.53 -21.43
CA LYS A 215 11.64 -1.08 -22.09
C LYS A 215 12.22 0.20 -21.47
N SER A 216 11.41 1.00 -20.81
CA SER A 216 11.82 2.26 -20.19
C SER A 216 12.35 2.08 -18.76
N TYR A 217 12.04 0.97 -18.11
CA TYR A 217 12.46 0.75 -16.73
C TYR A 217 13.97 0.58 -16.61
N ALA A 218 14.51 1.21 -15.56
CA ALA A 218 15.90 1.00 -15.14
C ALA A 218 16.07 -0.39 -14.52
N ASN A 219 17.25 -0.93 -14.67
CA ASN A 219 17.71 -2.19 -14.09
C ASN A 219 19.07 -1.98 -13.43
N GLN A 220 19.61 -3.04 -12.83
CA GLN A 220 20.91 -2.99 -12.13
C GLN A 220 22.09 -2.62 -13.05
N ASP A 221 21.95 -2.77 -14.37
CA ASP A 221 23.00 -2.44 -15.35
C ASP A 221 22.87 -0.99 -15.89
N SER A 222 21.80 -0.28 -15.52
CA SER A 222 21.59 1.11 -15.91
C SER A 222 22.59 2.01 -15.20
N ARG A 223 23.22 2.94 -15.95
CA ARG A 223 24.17 3.89 -15.40
C ARG A 223 23.51 5.04 -14.69
N ILE A 224 22.45 5.60 -15.26
CA ILE A 224 21.68 6.71 -14.69
C ILE A 224 20.23 6.27 -14.58
N ALA A 225 19.67 6.38 -13.38
CA ALA A 225 18.27 6.15 -13.11
C ALA A 225 17.59 7.44 -12.62
N VAL A 226 16.39 7.70 -13.15
CA VAL A 226 15.47 8.68 -12.58
C VAL A 226 14.40 7.91 -11.83
N PHE A 227 14.35 8.12 -10.51
CA PHE A 227 13.34 7.56 -9.63
C PHE A 227 12.14 8.47 -9.57
N GLU A 228 10.96 7.88 -9.63
CA GLU A 228 9.67 8.55 -9.49
C GLU A 228 8.87 7.89 -8.37
N ALA A 229 8.53 8.66 -7.36
CA ALA A 229 7.49 8.28 -6.42
C ALA A 229 6.18 8.94 -6.84
N SER A 230 5.11 8.17 -6.94
CA SER A 230 3.83 8.64 -7.45
C SER A 230 2.67 8.33 -6.51
N PHE A 231 1.72 9.25 -6.47
CA PHE A 231 0.42 9.08 -5.83
C PHE A 231 -0.68 9.62 -6.73
N ILE A 232 -1.76 8.88 -6.85
CA ILE A 232 -2.97 9.31 -7.54
C ILE A 232 -4.18 8.91 -6.68
N PRO A 233 -5.21 9.78 -6.50
CA PRO A 233 -6.37 9.45 -5.68
C PRO A 233 -7.10 8.20 -6.18
N ALA A 234 -7.43 7.28 -5.25
CA ALA A 234 -8.00 5.97 -5.58
C ALA A 234 -9.35 6.06 -6.30
N ASN A 235 -10.20 7.02 -5.92
CA ASN A 235 -11.47 7.28 -6.58
C ASN A 235 -11.28 7.76 -8.03
N TYR A 236 -10.33 8.67 -8.26
CA TYR A 236 -10.02 9.20 -9.58
C TYR A 236 -9.52 8.09 -10.52
N ILE A 237 -8.51 7.33 -10.11
CA ILE A 237 -7.97 6.26 -10.96
C ILE A 237 -8.97 5.12 -11.20
N SER A 238 -9.86 4.86 -10.23
CA SER A 238 -10.93 3.87 -10.38
C SER A 238 -11.95 4.31 -11.41
N GLU A 239 -12.33 5.59 -11.41
CA GLU A 239 -13.23 6.17 -12.42
C GLU A 239 -12.59 6.17 -13.82
N VAL A 240 -11.34 6.59 -13.94
CA VAL A 240 -10.58 6.57 -15.21
C VAL A 240 -10.51 5.15 -15.76
N ALA A 241 -10.14 4.18 -14.94
CA ALA A 241 -10.03 2.79 -15.37
C ALA A 241 -11.38 2.20 -15.79
N PHE A 242 -12.46 2.53 -15.08
CA PHE A 242 -13.81 2.08 -15.43
C PHE A 242 -14.28 2.68 -16.76
N ASN A 243 -14.16 4.00 -16.93
CA ASN A 243 -14.61 4.71 -18.13
C ASN A 243 -13.84 4.28 -19.38
N ASN A 244 -12.56 3.98 -19.25
CA ASN A 244 -11.69 3.53 -20.33
C ASN A 244 -11.65 2.00 -20.50
N LYS A 245 -12.42 1.25 -19.67
CA LYS A 245 -12.45 -0.23 -19.67
C LYS A 245 -11.04 -0.85 -19.56
N ILE A 246 -10.21 -0.27 -18.71
CA ILE A 246 -8.86 -0.77 -18.46
C ILE A 246 -8.97 -2.02 -17.59
N GLU A 247 -8.78 -3.18 -18.22
CA GLU A 247 -8.65 -4.48 -17.57
C GLU A 247 -7.15 -4.81 -17.57
N SER A 248 -6.50 -4.59 -16.43
CA SER A 248 -5.09 -4.90 -16.24
C SER A 248 -4.91 -5.63 -14.91
N ASP A 249 -4.12 -6.70 -14.94
CA ASP A 249 -3.66 -7.41 -13.74
C ASP A 249 -2.44 -6.74 -13.11
N SER A 250 -2.13 -5.49 -13.53
CA SER A 250 -1.02 -4.71 -12.99
C SER A 250 -1.16 -4.52 -11.49
N LYS A 251 -0.09 -4.89 -10.76
CA LYS A 251 0.01 -4.66 -9.33
C LYS A 251 -0.09 -3.16 -8.98
N ILE A 252 0.41 -2.30 -9.86
CA ILE A 252 0.36 -0.84 -9.71
C ILE A 252 -1.09 -0.36 -9.74
N LEU A 253 -1.88 -0.78 -10.74
CA LEU A 253 -3.30 -0.43 -10.83
C LEU A 253 -4.09 -0.94 -9.64
N TYR A 254 -3.79 -2.15 -9.19
CA TYR A 254 -4.43 -2.72 -8.00
C TYR A 254 -4.16 -1.87 -6.75
N LEU A 255 -2.89 -1.53 -6.48
CA LEU A 255 -2.51 -0.70 -5.34
C LEU A 255 -3.10 0.71 -5.45
N SER A 256 -3.06 1.33 -6.64
CA SER A 256 -3.60 2.67 -6.87
C SER A 256 -5.10 2.76 -6.60
N LYS A 257 -5.88 1.77 -7.06
CA LYS A 257 -7.33 1.69 -6.82
C LYS A 257 -7.69 1.44 -5.36
N ARG A 258 -6.80 0.84 -4.58
CA ARG A 258 -7.00 0.56 -3.15
C ARG A 258 -6.54 1.70 -2.26
N GLY A 259 -5.78 2.65 -2.78
CA GLY A 259 -5.22 3.78 -2.07
C GLY A 259 -3.76 3.55 -1.66
N SER A 260 -2.85 3.82 -2.58
CA SER A 260 -1.42 3.89 -2.28
C SER A 260 -1.11 5.03 -1.29
N SER A 261 0.07 5.00 -0.68
CA SER A 261 0.46 6.04 0.28
C SER A 261 0.71 7.40 -0.40
N PRO A 262 0.08 8.49 0.07
CA PRO A 262 0.34 9.84 -0.43
C PRO A 262 1.66 10.44 0.10
N LEU A 263 2.36 9.75 1.01
CA LEU A 263 3.61 10.19 1.61
C LEU A 263 4.80 9.91 0.66
N ILE A 264 4.72 10.45 -0.55
CA ILE A 264 5.67 10.15 -1.63
C ILE A 264 7.10 10.56 -1.33
N LYS A 265 7.29 11.64 -0.55
CA LYS A 265 8.63 12.08 -0.12
C LYS A 265 9.26 11.09 0.85
N ASP A 266 8.50 10.64 1.84
CA ASP A 266 8.97 9.66 2.84
C ASP A 266 9.36 8.34 2.15
N GLY A 267 8.56 7.89 1.16
CA GLY A 267 8.89 6.72 0.35
C GLY A 267 10.15 6.90 -0.48
N MET A 268 10.34 8.08 -1.07
CA MET A 268 11.55 8.40 -1.83
C MET A 268 12.79 8.47 -0.93
N GLU A 269 12.68 9.04 0.26
CA GLU A 269 13.78 9.05 1.25
C GLU A 269 14.13 7.66 1.73
N PHE A 270 13.13 6.82 1.97
CA PHE A 270 13.34 5.42 2.30
C PHE A 270 14.14 4.69 1.22
N LEU A 271 13.79 4.88 -0.07
CA LEU A 271 14.54 4.32 -1.19
C LEU A 271 15.98 4.84 -1.23
N CYS A 272 16.17 6.15 -1.06
CA CYS A 272 17.49 6.76 -1.08
C CYS A 272 18.39 6.20 0.03
N ASN A 273 17.85 5.98 1.23
CA ASN A 273 18.57 5.38 2.34
C ASN A 273 18.96 3.93 2.03
N LEU A 274 18.03 3.12 1.49
CA LEU A 274 18.33 1.74 1.07
C LEU A 274 19.41 1.71 -0.01
N LEU A 275 19.31 2.57 -1.02
CA LEU A 275 20.28 2.64 -2.09
C LEU A 275 21.67 3.01 -1.56
N SER A 276 21.75 3.94 -0.62
CA SER A 276 23.02 4.35 0.04
C SER A 276 23.59 3.27 0.94
N ASP A 277 22.77 2.40 1.52
CA ASP A 277 23.22 1.29 2.35
C ASP A 277 23.71 0.09 1.51
N MET A 278 23.11 -0.12 0.32
CA MET A 278 23.31 -1.30 -0.51
C MET A 278 24.17 -1.05 -1.76
N SER A 279 24.59 0.20 -2.00
CA SER A 279 25.45 0.55 -3.15
C SER A 279 26.32 1.78 -2.86
N LEU A 280 27.28 2.03 -3.75
CA LEU A 280 28.06 3.27 -3.78
C LEU A 280 27.49 4.28 -4.79
N SER A 281 26.21 4.15 -5.13
CA SER A 281 25.51 5.03 -6.06
C SER A 281 25.50 6.48 -5.57
N VAL A 282 25.68 7.41 -6.50
CA VAL A 282 25.68 8.85 -6.21
C VAL A 282 24.28 9.41 -6.43
N ILE A 283 23.63 9.78 -5.34
CA ILE A 283 22.28 10.37 -5.39
C ILE A 283 22.40 11.90 -5.51
N TYR A 284 21.74 12.48 -6.51
CA TYR A 284 21.70 13.93 -6.70
C TYR A 284 20.94 14.63 -5.59
N SER A 285 21.48 15.78 -5.13
CA SER A 285 20.87 16.56 -4.06
C SER A 285 19.52 17.17 -4.48
N SER A 286 18.63 17.38 -3.52
CA SER A 286 17.27 17.87 -3.70
C SER A 286 16.37 16.88 -4.46
N SER A 287 15.13 17.23 -4.65
CA SER A 287 14.13 16.52 -5.48
C SER A 287 13.43 17.53 -6.40
N GLN A 288 12.74 17.03 -7.42
CA GLN A 288 11.75 17.82 -8.15
C GLN A 288 10.36 17.27 -7.84
N ASP A 289 9.54 18.10 -7.21
CA ASP A 289 8.27 17.70 -6.63
C ASP A 289 7.12 18.40 -7.34
N ILE A 290 6.08 17.64 -7.67
CA ILE A 290 4.78 18.13 -8.10
C ILE A 290 3.80 17.65 -7.04
N ILE A 291 3.37 18.54 -6.16
CA ILE A 291 2.46 18.21 -5.08
C ILE A 291 1.11 18.85 -5.37
N GLN A 292 0.08 18.02 -5.46
CA GLN A 292 -1.29 18.47 -5.57
C GLN A 292 -1.85 18.79 -4.18
N ASP A 293 -2.69 19.80 -4.13
CA ASP A 293 -3.41 20.18 -2.91
C ASP A 293 -4.73 19.38 -2.89
N TYR A 294 -4.73 18.29 -2.12
CA TYR A 294 -5.94 17.49 -1.95
C TYR A 294 -6.80 18.13 -0.84
N PRO A 295 -8.14 18.23 -1.07
CA PRO A 295 -9.02 18.81 -0.06
C PRO A 295 -8.95 18.01 1.24
N ALA A 296 -8.56 18.70 2.31
CA ALA A 296 -8.53 18.11 3.63
C ALA A 296 -9.95 17.73 4.07
N ILE A 297 -10.13 16.47 4.44
CA ILE A 297 -11.38 16.02 5.02
C ILE A 297 -11.48 16.59 6.43
N ARG A 298 -12.61 17.21 6.73
CA ARG A 298 -12.94 17.73 8.06
C ARG A 298 -14.31 17.20 8.48
N ILE A 299 -14.34 16.54 9.63
CA ILE A 299 -15.55 15.96 10.22
C ILE A 299 -15.84 16.72 11.50
N ASP A 300 -16.90 17.52 11.47
CA ASP A 300 -17.35 18.28 12.63
C ASP A 300 -18.41 17.47 13.40
N CYS A 301 -18.19 17.26 14.70
CA CYS A 301 -19.08 16.47 15.56
C CYS A 301 -18.92 16.83 17.03
N SER A 302 -19.73 16.22 17.89
CA SER A 302 -19.52 16.22 19.35
C SER A 302 -19.04 14.83 19.81
N PHE A 303 -18.44 14.76 21.00
CA PHE A 303 -18.12 13.47 21.65
C PHE A 303 -19.36 12.63 21.93
N GLU A 304 -20.49 13.29 22.19
CA GLU A 304 -21.77 12.61 22.39
C GLU A 304 -22.27 11.94 21.11
N ASP A 305 -22.05 12.54 19.94
CA ASP A 305 -22.48 11.95 18.68
C ASP A 305 -21.69 10.67 18.38
N ILE A 306 -20.39 10.66 18.66
CA ILE A 306 -19.56 9.45 18.59
C ILE A 306 -20.11 8.36 19.52
N SER A 307 -20.36 8.74 20.78
CA SER A 307 -20.89 7.82 21.79
C SER A 307 -22.29 7.27 21.43
N LYS A 308 -23.15 8.10 20.81
CA LYS A 308 -24.47 7.67 20.31
C LYS A 308 -24.37 6.64 19.18
N ILE A 309 -23.42 6.83 18.24
CA ILE A 309 -23.21 5.88 17.14
C ILE A 309 -22.70 4.55 17.66
N ILE A 310 -21.74 4.58 18.59
CA ILE A 310 -21.16 3.38 19.20
C ILE A 310 -22.18 2.69 20.13
N GLY A 311 -23.13 3.44 20.69
CA GLY A 311 -24.13 2.92 21.63
C GLY A 311 -23.60 2.73 23.04
N ASN A 312 -22.46 3.31 23.38
CA ASN A 312 -21.83 3.28 24.70
C ASN A 312 -21.18 4.63 25.00
N GLU A 313 -21.27 5.07 26.26
CA GLU A 313 -20.60 6.28 26.71
C GLU A 313 -19.08 6.04 26.83
N ILE A 314 -18.27 6.83 26.12
CA ILE A 314 -16.82 6.73 26.10
C ILE A 314 -16.28 8.08 26.60
N LYS A 315 -15.23 8.03 27.42
CA LYS A 315 -14.59 9.25 27.94
C LYS A 315 -13.97 10.07 26.82
N HIS A 316 -14.16 11.37 26.84
CA HIS A 316 -13.61 12.31 25.84
C HIS A 316 -12.09 12.18 25.70
N GLU A 317 -11.39 12.00 26.82
CA GLU A 317 -9.95 11.80 26.84
C GLU A 317 -9.54 10.50 26.13
N GLU A 318 -10.29 9.42 26.30
CA GLU A 318 -10.02 8.14 25.63
C GLU A 318 -10.19 8.26 24.11
N ILE A 319 -11.29 8.87 23.65
CA ILE A 319 -11.53 9.16 22.22
C ILE A 319 -10.39 9.99 21.65
N THR A 320 -10.04 11.09 22.31
CA THR A 320 -8.99 12.01 21.87
C THR A 320 -7.64 11.32 21.78
N ASN A 321 -7.28 10.51 22.78
CA ASN A 321 -6.02 9.79 22.80
C ASN A 321 -5.93 8.73 21.70
N LEU A 322 -7.01 7.97 21.46
CA LEU A 322 -7.05 6.99 20.39
C LEU A 322 -6.88 7.65 19.02
N LEU A 323 -7.67 8.68 18.74
CA LEU A 323 -7.61 9.40 17.46
C LEU A 323 -6.23 10.03 17.24
N LYS A 324 -5.64 10.69 18.24
CA LYS A 324 -4.28 11.25 18.12
C LYS A 324 -3.22 10.19 17.85
N LYS A 325 -3.30 9.02 18.50
CA LYS A 325 -2.39 7.88 18.25
C LYS A 325 -2.52 7.35 16.83
N MET A 326 -3.73 7.37 16.26
CA MET A 326 -3.97 7.01 14.85
C MET A 326 -3.52 8.08 13.86
N GLY A 327 -3.00 9.22 14.33
CA GLY A 327 -2.54 10.32 13.48
C GLY A 327 -3.60 11.33 13.09
N PHE A 328 -4.79 11.27 13.67
CA PHE A 328 -5.83 12.29 13.44
C PHE A 328 -5.48 13.61 14.13
N VAL A 329 -5.75 14.71 13.46
CA VAL A 329 -5.66 16.05 14.03
C VAL A 329 -7.04 16.42 14.59
N ILE A 330 -7.08 16.79 15.88
CA ILE A 330 -8.32 17.16 16.57
C ILE A 330 -8.20 18.60 17.03
N ASN A 331 -9.17 19.41 16.64
CA ASN A 331 -9.32 20.78 17.09
C ASN A 331 -10.64 20.86 17.87
N SER A 332 -10.58 21.14 19.18
CA SER A 332 -11.76 21.32 20.02
C SER A 332 -12.11 22.78 20.21
N ALA A 333 -13.40 23.08 20.34
CA ALA A 333 -13.87 24.35 20.82
C ALA A 333 -13.49 24.55 22.31
N ALA A 334 -13.44 25.77 22.79
CA ALA A 334 -13.02 26.08 24.16
C ALA A 334 -13.91 25.46 25.25
N ASP A 335 -15.14 25.12 24.92
CA ASP A 335 -16.15 24.49 25.79
C ASP A 335 -16.33 22.97 25.56
N ASP A 336 -15.49 22.37 24.72
CA ASP A 336 -15.55 20.97 24.29
C ASP A 336 -16.90 20.52 23.71
N SER A 337 -17.78 21.46 23.35
CA SER A 337 -19.09 21.15 22.77
C SER A 337 -18.99 20.58 21.36
N PHE A 338 -17.99 21.01 20.59
CA PHE A 338 -17.72 20.56 19.24
C PHE A 338 -16.24 20.28 19.03
N ILE A 339 -15.98 19.24 18.23
CA ILE A 339 -14.65 18.88 17.77
C ILE A 339 -14.63 18.78 16.24
N ALA A 340 -13.54 19.27 15.66
CA ALA A 340 -13.22 19.04 14.26
C ALA A 340 -12.14 17.98 14.16
N ILE A 341 -12.43 16.90 13.47
CA ILE A 341 -11.55 15.75 13.29
C ILE A 341 -11.06 15.76 11.84
N ASN A 342 -9.74 15.80 11.66
CA ASN A 342 -9.11 15.71 10.36
C ASN A 342 -8.33 14.39 10.29
N PRO A 343 -8.74 13.43 9.46
CA PRO A 343 -8.00 12.19 9.25
C PRO A 343 -6.67 12.46 8.55
N PRO A 344 -5.63 11.64 8.80
CA PRO A 344 -4.38 11.75 8.07
C PRO A 344 -4.56 11.35 6.59
N LEU A 345 -3.77 11.93 5.69
CA LEU A 345 -3.89 11.74 4.24
C LEU A 345 -3.83 10.27 3.78
N TYR A 346 -3.12 9.42 4.51
CA TYR A 346 -3.04 8.00 4.18
C TYR A 346 -4.32 7.21 4.52
N ARG A 347 -5.27 7.79 5.29
CA ARG A 347 -6.58 7.22 5.58
C ARG A 347 -7.61 7.76 4.60
N GLN A 348 -7.56 7.24 3.37
CA GLN A 348 -8.46 7.65 2.28
C GLN A 348 -9.87 7.10 2.42
N ASP A 349 -10.12 6.29 3.42
CA ASP A 349 -11.38 5.61 3.73
C ASP A 349 -12.26 6.39 4.70
N ILE A 350 -11.72 7.38 5.41
CA ILE A 350 -12.45 8.12 6.46
C ILE A 350 -13.09 9.37 5.87
N HIS A 351 -14.41 9.35 5.71
CA HIS A 351 -15.17 10.45 5.13
C HIS A 351 -16.31 10.94 6.01
N SER A 352 -16.72 10.16 7.00
CA SER A 352 -17.90 10.42 7.83
C SER A 352 -17.64 10.17 9.31
N LEU A 353 -18.58 10.65 10.14
CA LEU A 353 -18.54 10.39 11.58
C LEU A 353 -18.68 8.89 11.89
N GLN A 354 -19.40 8.16 11.06
CA GLN A 354 -19.56 6.71 11.20
C GLN A 354 -18.22 5.99 11.05
N ASP A 355 -17.40 6.40 10.09
CA ASP A 355 -16.07 5.82 9.88
C ASP A 355 -15.16 6.09 11.08
N VAL A 356 -15.23 7.29 11.65
CA VAL A 356 -14.49 7.63 12.88
C VAL A 356 -14.95 6.79 14.07
N ALA A 357 -16.27 6.62 14.23
CA ALA A 357 -16.83 5.81 15.30
C ALA A 357 -16.44 4.33 15.16
N GLU A 358 -16.41 3.80 13.92
CA GLU A 358 -15.96 2.44 13.62
C GLU A 358 -14.49 2.22 14.03
N GLU A 359 -13.61 3.16 13.70
CA GLU A 359 -12.20 3.09 14.08
C GLU A 359 -11.99 3.08 15.61
N ILE A 360 -12.74 3.93 16.32
CA ILE A 360 -12.70 3.94 17.79
C ILE A 360 -13.22 2.61 18.34
N LEU A 361 -14.35 2.13 17.82
CA LEU A 361 -14.97 0.87 18.24
C LEU A 361 -14.03 -0.33 18.01
N ARG A 362 -13.37 -0.37 16.87
CA ARG A 362 -12.43 -1.43 16.50
C ARG A 362 -11.28 -1.55 17.53
N LEU A 363 -10.79 -0.42 18.04
CA LEU A 363 -9.69 -0.37 19.01
C LEU A 363 -10.16 -0.63 20.44
N ILE A 364 -11.33 -0.13 20.80
CA ILE A 364 -11.93 -0.41 22.12
C ILE A 364 -12.33 -1.88 22.23
N GLY A 365 -12.87 -2.44 21.16
CA GLY A 365 -13.40 -3.80 21.08
C GLY A 365 -14.91 -3.88 21.27
N ILE A 366 -15.57 -4.54 20.34
CA ILE A 366 -17.04 -4.68 20.31
C ILE A 366 -17.58 -5.40 21.56
N ASP A 367 -16.80 -6.31 22.14
CA ASP A 367 -17.19 -7.07 23.36
C ASP A 367 -17.35 -6.18 24.60
N LYS A 368 -16.79 -4.96 24.58
CA LYS A 368 -16.95 -3.99 25.67
C LYS A 368 -18.27 -3.23 25.62
N ILE A 369 -19.01 -3.34 24.52
CA ILE A 369 -20.30 -2.67 24.37
C ILE A 369 -21.37 -3.49 25.07
N LYS A 370 -22.04 -2.85 26.02
CA LYS A 370 -23.12 -3.48 26.76
C LYS A 370 -24.36 -3.62 25.88
N SER A 371 -24.84 -4.85 25.71
CA SER A 371 -26.13 -5.09 25.08
C SER A 371 -27.25 -4.44 25.89
N MET A 372 -28.06 -3.61 25.26
CA MET A 372 -29.22 -2.99 25.88
C MET A 372 -30.50 -3.55 25.26
N PRO A 373 -31.55 -3.78 26.10
CA PRO A 373 -32.84 -4.21 25.58
C PRO A 373 -33.39 -3.18 24.58
N GLN A 374 -33.94 -3.67 23.48
CA GLN A 374 -34.58 -2.79 22.50
C GLN A 374 -35.79 -2.11 23.12
N LYS A 375 -35.85 -0.78 23.07
CA LYS A 375 -37.02 -0.03 23.49
C LYS A 375 -38.08 -0.11 22.38
N PHE A 376 -39.18 -0.78 22.68
CA PHE A 376 -40.32 -0.78 21.75
C PHE A 376 -41.10 0.50 21.89
N ILE A 377 -41.15 1.26 20.80
CA ILE A 377 -42.02 2.44 20.75
C ILE A 377 -43.45 1.94 20.44
N GLN A 378 -44.41 2.27 21.29
CA GLN A 378 -45.79 1.98 21.02
C GLN A 378 -46.28 2.87 19.87
N CYS A 379 -46.36 2.29 18.69
CA CYS A 379 -46.97 2.98 17.54
C CYS A 379 -48.49 2.92 17.66
N LYS A 380 -49.12 4.10 17.76
CA LYS A 380 -50.60 4.21 17.80
C LYS A 380 -51.25 4.04 16.44
N SER A 381 -50.49 4.06 15.36
CA SER A 381 -51.04 3.92 13.99
C SER A 381 -50.21 2.92 13.19
N VAL A 382 -50.90 2.12 12.42
CA VAL A 382 -50.31 1.22 11.43
C VAL A 382 -50.08 2.02 10.15
N ASP A 383 -48.82 2.12 9.72
CA ASP A 383 -48.42 2.84 8.53
C ASP A 383 -48.44 1.97 7.26
N ASN A 384 -48.23 2.59 6.11
CA ASN A 384 -48.17 1.90 4.83
C ASN A 384 -47.03 0.87 4.77
N ASN A 385 -45.93 1.08 5.50
CA ASN A 385 -44.81 0.15 5.53
C ASN A 385 -45.20 -1.17 6.20
N TYR A 386 -45.98 -1.10 7.27
CA TYR A 386 -46.52 -2.31 7.91
C TYR A 386 -47.45 -3.09 6.96
N HIS A 387 -48.31 -2.41 6.23
CA HIS A 387 -49.19 -3.06 5.23
C HIS A 387 -48.35 -3.70 4.12
N LEU A 388 -47.35 -3.01 3.63
CA LEU A 388 -46.43 -3.53 2.61
C LEU A 388 -45.66 -4.76 3.15
N TYR A 389 -45.14 -4.71 4.38
CA TYR A 389 -44.50 -5.85 5.03
C TYR A 389 -45.43 -7.06 5.15
N LYS A 390 -46.66 -6.85 5.60
CA LYS A 390 -47.69 -7.92 5.70
C LYS A 390 -48.01 -8.52 4.34
N SER A 391 -48.14 -7.70 3.32
CA SER A 391 -48.43 -8.14 1.96
C SER A 391 -47.28 -8.96 1.37
N LYS A 392 -46.04 -8.50 1.53
CA LYS A 392 -44.84 -9.25 1.11
C LYS A 392 -44.77 -10.61 1.79
N ARG A 393 -44.98 -10.65 3.11
CA ARG A 393 -44.97 -11.88 3.87
C ARG A 393 -46.10 -12.85 3.48
N PHE A 394 -47.26 -12.32 3.20
CA PHE A 394 -48.41 -13.14 2.71
C PHE A 394 -48.05 -13.77 1.36
N ILE A 395 -47.52 -13.00 0.42
CA ILE A 395 -47.10 -13.50 -0.91
C ILE A 395 -46.01 -14.54 -0.77
N ALA A 396 -44.98 -14.27 0.04
CA ALA A 396 -43.90 -15.23 0.29
C ALA A 396 -44.42 -16.55 0.85
N ASN A 397 -45.31 -16.51 1.84
CA ASN A 397 -45.89 -17.73 2.42
C ASN A 397 -46.76 -18.50 1.37
N LYS A 398 -47.47 -17.80 0.48
CA LYS A 398 -48.18 -18.45 -0.61
C LYS A 398 -47.25 -19.10 -1.63
N ALA A 399 -46.14 -18.47 -1.95
CA ALA A 399 -45.14 -19.05 -2.83
C ALA A 399 -44.50 -20.30 -2.17
N ILE A 400 -44.13 -20.25 -0.90
CA ILE A 400 -43.62 -21.42 -0.15
C ILE A 400 -44.62 -22.55 -0.14
N ALA A 401 -45.88 -22.27 0.12
CA ALA A 401 -46.95 -23.29 0.09
C ALA A 401 -47.12 -23.95 -1.29
N ASN A 402 -46.76 -23.25 -2.36
CA ASN A 402 -46.68 -23.76 -3.72
C ASN A 402 -45.30 -24.33 -4.12
N ARG A 403 -44.45 -24.67 -3.15
CA ARG A 403 -43.15 -25.29 -3.33
C ARG A 403 -42.10 -24.41 -4.00
N PHE A 404 -42.23 -23.10 -3.94
CA PHE A 404 -41.14 -22.17 -4.29
C PHE A 404 -40.21 -22.01 -3.13
N PHE A 405 -38.91 -21.84 -3.46
CA PHE A 405 -37.87 -21.50 -2.47
C PHE A 405 -37.49 -20.04 -2.60
N GLU A 406 -37.34 -19.33 -1.49
CA GLU A 406 -36.79 -17.98 -1.48
C GLU A 406 -35.28 -18.07 -1.61
N CYS A 407 -34.70 -17.31 -2.54
CA CYS A 407 -33.27 -17.24 -2.77
C CYS A 407 -32.76 -15.83 -2.55
N LEU A 408 -31.64 -15.69 -1.88
CA LEU A 408 -30.90 -14.45 -1.81
C LEU A 408 -29.86 -14.44 -2.94
N HIS A 409 -29.94 -13.43 -3.78
CA HIS A 409 -29.02 -13.25 -4.90
C HIS A 409 -28.01 -12.15 -4.59
N TYR A 410 -26.86 -12.21 -5.27
CA TYR A 410 -25.91 -11.09 -5.27
C TYR A 410 -26.57 -9.85 -5.90
N VAL A 411 -26.28 -8.68 -5.33
CA VAL A 411 -26.79 -7.39 -5.82
C VAL A 411 -26.23 -7.08 -7.22
N PHE A 412 -25.00 -7.47 -7.47
CA PHE A 412 -24.31 -7.25 -8.74
C PHE A 412 -24.28 -8.54 -9.57
N TYR A 413 -24.70 -8.46 -10.82
CA TYR A 413 -24.63 -9.57 -11.77
C TYR A 413 -24.30 -9.06 -13.18
N LYS A 414 -23.71 -9.92 -13.99
CA LYS A 414 -23.36 -9.58 -15.37
C LYS A 414 -24.60 -9.41 -16.22
N LYS A 415 -24.80 -8.23 -16.84
CA LYS A 415 -25.92 -7.92 -17.73
C LYS A 415 -26.00 -8.96 -18.86
N GLY A 416 -27.16 -9.59 -19.03
CA GLY A 416 -27.42 -10.57 -20.11
C GLY A 416 -27.38 -12.05 -19.72
N LYS A 417 -27.14 -12.39 -18.45
CA LYS A 417 -27.40 -13.75 -17.95
C LYS A 417 -28.74 -13.78 -17.24
N PRO A 418 -29.79 -14.41 -17.81
CA PRO A 418 -31.06 -14.55 -17.09
C PRO A 418 -30.84 -15.46 -15.88
N PHE A 419 -31.27 -14.99 -14.71
CA PHE A 419 -31.36 -15.81 -13.52
C PHE A 419 -32.60 -16.72 -13.65
N PHE A 420 -32.44 -17.81 -14.35
CA PHE A 420 -33.45 -18.89 -14.31
C PHE A 420 -32.86 -20.01 -13.44
N CYS A 421 -33.28 -20.07 -12.19
CA CYS A 421 -33.29 -21.32 -11.45
C CYS A 421 -34.46 -22.15 -11.89
N CYS A 422 -34.44 -22.70 -13.10
CA CYS A 422 -35.31 -23.79 -13.46
C CYS A 422 -34.73 -25.06 -12.85
N GLY A 423 -35.31 -25.50 -11.75
CA GLY A 423 -35.17 -26.88 -11.35
C GLY A 423 -35.70 -27.76 -12.46
N GLN A 424 -34.79 -28.40 -13.24
CA GLN A 424 -35.18 -29.55 -14.04
C GLN A 424 -35.29 -30.72 -13.07
N ASN A 425 -36.56 -31.12 -12.83
CA ASN A 425 -36.83 -32.46 -12.34
C ASN A 425 -36.55 -33.42 -13.46
N SER A 426 -35.61 -34.33 -13.24
CA SER A 426 -35.59 -35.64 -13.85
C SER A 426 -35.53 -36.66 -12.75
#